data_45e1821555916a3694898f3bfc3be7ef
#
_entry.id   45e1821555916a3694898f3bfc3be7ef
#
_cell.length_a   1.000
_cell.length_b   1.000
_cell.length_c   1.000
_cell.angle_alpha   90.00
_cell.angle_beta   90.00
_cell.angle_gamma   90.00
#
_symmetry.space_group_name_H-M   'P 1'
#
loop_
_entity.id
_entity.type
_entity.pdbx_description
1 polymer ?
#
loop_
_entity_poly.entity_id
_entity_poly.type
_entity_poly.pdbx_seq_one_letter_code
_entity_poly.pdbx_strand_id
1 'polypeptide(L)'
;MRTFDDFLEEQLQDPEFREDYEALEPLYAMKRQIIQYRIDHNLTQAQLAERLGMKQSALARLESGQIVPTLRTLQRIARGLEKKLVVTFQ
;
A
#
# COMPACT_ATOMS: atom_id res chain seq x y z
N MET A 1 -20.19 -13.33 14.86
CA MET A 1 -18.87 -12.72 15.07
C MET A 1 -18.65 -11.60 14.08
N ARG A 2 -18.18 -10.45 14.56
CA ARG A 2 -18.01 -9.28 13.74
C ARG A 2 -16.65 -9.32 13.06
N THR A 3 -16.61 -9.19 11.72
CA THR A 3 -15.37 -9.19 10.95
C THR A 3 -14.85 -7.76 10.78
N PHE A 4 -13.60 -7.63 10.29
CA PHE A 4 -13.06 -6.32 9.94
C PHE A 4 -13.90 -5.66 8.84
N ASP A 5 -14.36 -6.44 7.87
CA ASP A 5 -15.18 -5.91 6.77
C ASP A 5 -16.52 -5.36 7.29
N ASP A 6 -17.14 -6.05 8.25
CA ASP A 6 -18.38 -5.58 8.88
C ASP A 6 -18.15 -4.27 9.63
N PHE A 7 -17.04 -4.19 10.37
CA PHE A 7 -16.68 -2.98 11.09
C PHE A 7 -16.43 -1.82 10.11
N LEU A 8 -15.69 -2.06 9.05
CA LEU A 8 -15.39 -1.04 8.04
C LEU A 8 -16.65 -0.54 7.35
N GLU A 9 -17.55 -1.47 6.97
CA GLU A 9 -18.82 -1.11 6.34
C GLU A 9 -19.63 -0.19 7.24
N GLU A 10 -19.68 -0.49 8.53
CA GLU A 10 -20.39 0.34 9.50
C GLU A 10 -19.76 1.72 9.62
N GLN A 11 -18.42 1.80 9.66
CA GLN A 11 -17.71 3.07 9.71
C GLN A 11 -17.90 3.90 8.44
N LEU A 12 -18.00 3.26 7.29
CA LEU A 12 -18.19 3.94 6.01
C LEU A 12 -19.58 4.59 5.87
N GLN A 13 -20.49 4.30 6.80
CA GLN A 13 -21.79 4.99 6.85
C GLN A 13 -21.66 6.40 7.44
N ASP A 14 -20.59 6.69 8.17
CA ASP A 14 -20.26 8.02 8.63
C ASP A 14 -19.65 8.82 7.46
N PRO A 15 -20.30 9.91 7.00
CA PRO A 15 -19.81 10.67 5.84
C PRO A 15 -18.40 11.22 6.02
N GLU A 16 -18.03 11.66 7.22
CA GLU A 16 -16.70 12.20 7.49
C GLU A 16 -15.63 11.08 7.41
N PHE A 17 -15.91 9.95 8.05
CA PHE A 17 -14.99 8.80 7.98
C PHE A 17 -14.85 8.29 6.55
N ARG A 18 -15.97 8.23 5.82
CA ARG A 18 -15.99 7.76 4.44
C ARG A 18 -15.12 8.63 3.53
N GLU A 19 -15.23 9.95 3.68
CA GLU A 19 -14.43 10.89 2.90
C GLU A 19 -12.94 10.69 3.16
N ASP A 20 -12.55 10.61 4.44
CA ASP A 20 -11.17 10.38 4.83
C ASP A 20 -10.65 9.05 4.31
N TYR A 21 -11.46 7.99 4.42
CA TYR A 21 -11.09 6.67 3.94
C TYR A 21 -10.89 6.66 2.43
N GLU A 22 -11.81 7.27 1.67
CA GLU A 22 -11.73 7.32 0.21
C GLU A 22 -10.50 8.11 -0.25
N ALA A 23 -10.11 9.14 0.48
CA ALA A 23 -8.90 9.91 0.18
C ALA A 23 -7.64 9.08 0.35
N LEU A 24 -7.64 8.10 1.25
CA LEU A 24 -6.49 7.21 1.51
C LEU A 24 -6.52 5.92 0.69
N GLU A 25 -7.58 5.66 -0.04
CA GLU A 25 -7.72 4.40 -0.80
C GLU A 25 -6.55 4.15 -1.76
N PRO A 26 -6.03 5.14 -2.50
CA PRO A 26 -4.87 4.89 -3.36
C PRO A 26 -3.65 4.39 -2.59
N LEU A 27 -3.43 4.90 -1.38
CA LEU A 27 -2.34 4.45 -0.52
C LEU A 27 -2.55 2.99 -0.09
N TYR A 28 -3.77 2.64 0.29
CA TYR A 28 -4.09 1.28 0.70
C TYR A 28 -3.98 0.31 -0.47
N ALA A 29 -4.39 0.73 -1.67
CA ALA A 29 -4.26 -0.08 -2.88
C ALA A 29 -2.80 -0.40 -3.18
N MET A 30 -1.92 0.61 -3.09
CA MET A 30 -0.49 0.43 -3.27
C MET A 30 0.09 -0.56 -2.24
N LYS A 31 -0.26 -0.35 -0.98
CA LYS A 31 0.18 -1.22 0.11
C LYS A 31 -0.18 -2.68 -0.16
N ARG A 32 -1.42 -2.93 -0.56
CA ARG A 32 -1.87 -4.29 -0.87
C ARG A 32 -1.07 -4.92 -1.98
N GLN A 33 -0.74 -4.16 -3.02
CA GLN A 33 0.05 -4.67 -4.14
C GLN A 33 1.47 -5.02 -3.74
N ILE A 34 2.09 -4.21 -2.90
CA ILE A 34 3.43 -4.48 -2.40
C ILE A 34 3.46 -5.77 -1.57
N ILE A 35 2.52 -5.90 -0.65
CA ILE A 35 2.42 -7.08 0.22
C ILE A 35 2.13 -8.33 -0.62
N GLN A 36 1.21 -8.22 -1.58
CA GLN A 36 0.84 -9.35 -2.42
C GLN A 36 2.02 -9.81 -3.27
N TYR A 37 2.77 -8.88 -3.86
CA TYR A 37 3.97 -9.24 -4.62
C TYR A 37 4.97 -10.00 -3.73
N ARG A 38 5.17 -9.51 -2.51
CA ARG A 38 6.10 -10.15 -1.57
C ARG A 38 5.68 -11.57 -1.25
N ILE A 39 4.39 -11.78 -0.98
CA ILE A 39 3.84 -13.09 -0.68
C ILE A 39 3.97 -14.02 -1.90
N ASP A 40 3.59 -13.54 -3.07
CA ASP A 40 3.61 -14.33 -4.30
C ASP A 40 5.02 -14.80 -4.69
N HIS A 41 6.03 -14.02 -4.32
CA HIS A 41 7.43 -14.34 -4.64
C HIS A 41 8.18 -14.93 -3.44
N ASN A 42 7.48 -15.24 -2.36
CA ASN A 42 8.09 -15.82 -1.15
C ASN A 42 9.25 -14.98 -0.61
N LEU A 43 9.09 -13.66 -0.62
CA LEU A 43 10.10 -12.72 -0.15
C LEU A 43 9.81 -12.23 1.25
N THR A 44 10.87 -12.14 2.07
CA THR A 44 10.78 -11.42 3.34
C THR A 44 10.77 -9.92 3.07
N GLN A 45 10.40 -9.12 4.07
CA GLN A 45 10.50 -7.65 3.97
C GLN A 45 11.92 -7.22 3.61
N ALA A 46 12.94 -7.83 4.26
CA ALA A 46 14.33 -7.50 4.00
C ALA A 46 14.71 -7.78 2.56
N GLN A 47 14.29 -8.92 2.02
CA GLN A 47 14.58 -9.29 0.64
C GLN A 47 13.92 -8.37 -0.36
N LEU A 48 12.66 -8.02 -0.15
CA LEU A 48 11.97 -7.09 -1.03
C LEU A 48 12.58 -5.69 -0.92
N ALA A 49 12.90 -5.22 0.28
CA ALA A 49 13.53 -3.92 0.46
C ALA A 49 14.85 -3.83 -0.31
N GLU A 50 15.66 -4.88 -0.27
CA GLU A 50 16.89 -4.93 -1.05
C GLU A 50 16.61 -4.83 -2.55
N ARG A 51 15.60 -5.55 -3.03
CA ARG A 51 15.20 -5.52 -4.44
C ARG A 51 14.73 -4.14 -4.87
N LEU A 52 14.02 -3.44 -3.98
CA LEU A 52 13.52 -2.09 -4.23
C LEU A 52 14.58 -1.00 -4.02
N GLY A 53 15.75 -1.36 -3.51
CA GLY A 53 16.81 -0.40 -3.22
C GLY A 53 16.48 0.52 -2.06
N MET A 54 15.78 0.01 -1.05
CA MET A 54 15.38 0.80 0.12
C MET A 54 15.67 0.04 1.41
N LYS A 55 15.63 0.76 2.54
CA LYS A 55 15.82 0.15 3.84
C LYS A 55 14.57 -0.66 4.23
N GLN A 56 14.78 -1.76 4.96
CA GLN A 56 13.66 -2.56 5.46
C GLN A 56 12.70 -1.73 6.31
N SER A 57 13.23 -0.82 7.14
CA SER A 57 12.38 0.06 7.95
C SER A 57 11.46 0.94 7.11
N ALA A 58 11.98 1.41 5.97
CA ALA A 58 11.17 2.22 5.04
C ALA A 58 10.08 1.37 4.41
N LEU A 59 10.39 0.16 3.98
CA LEU A 59 9.40 -0.75 3.43
C LEU A 59 8.33 -1.11 4.47
N ALA A 60 8.74 -1.36 5.70
CA ALA A 60 7.81 -1.66 6.78
C ALA A 60 6.80 -0.52 6.99
N ARG A 61 7.25 0.73 6.90
CA ARG A 61 6.36 1.89 7.01
C ARG A 61 5.41 2.00 5.84
N LEU A 62 5.87 1.68 4.63
CA LEU A 62 5.00 1.62 3.46
C LEU A 62 3.93 0.54 3.61
N GLU A 63 4.32 -0.65 4.05
CA GLU A 63 3.38 -1.77 4.22
C GLU A 63 2.39 -1.54 5.36
N SER A 64 2.74 -0.72 6.36
CA SER A 64 1.83 -0.39 7.45
C SER A 64 0.97 0.84 7.18
N GLY A 65 1.22 1.55 6.07
CA GLY A 65 0.49 2.75 5.72
C GLY A 65 0.88 3.98 6.53
N GLN A 66 2.05 3.97 7.18
CA GLN A 66 2.50 5.07 8.04
C GLN A 66 3.06 6.25 7.26
N ILE A 67 3.48 6.04 6.01
CA ILE A 67 4.04 7.11 5.18
C ILE A 67 3.34 7.16 3.83
N VAL A 68 3.32 8.36 3.25
CA VAL A 68 2.80 8.58 1.90
C VAL A 68 4.02 8.75 0.98
N PRO A 69 4.26 7.83 0.04
CA PRO A 69 5.43 7.91 -0.83
C PRO A 69 5.29 9.04 -1.87
N THR A 70 6.42 9.58 -2.29
CA THR A 70 6.47 10.51 -3.42
C THR A 70 6.31 9.74 -4.74
N LEU A 71 6.04 10.47 -5.84
CA LEU A 71 6.01 9.85 -7.17
C LEU A 71 7.34 9.18 -7.51
N ARG A 72 8.46 9.78 -7.10
CA ARG A 72 9.78 9.18 -7.32
C ARG A 72 9.90 7.83 -6.62
N THR A 73 9.44 7.76 -5.38
CA THR A 73 9.44 6.50 -4.62
C THR A 73 8.51 5.48 -5.27
N LEU A 74 7.32 5.91 -5.72
CA LEU A 74 6.39 5.02 -6.42
C LEU A 74 7.01 4.46 -7.70
N GLN A 75 7.75 5.27 -8.46
CA GLN A 75 8.44 4.79 -9.66
C GLN A 75 9.50 3.75 -9.32
N ARG A 76 10.23 3.96 -8.23
CA ARG A 76 11.21 2.99 -7.75
C ARG A 76 10.54 1.68 -7.36
N ILE A 77 9.44 1.76 -6.62
CA ILE A 77 8.68 0.58 -6.21
C ILE A 77 8.16 -0.16 -7.45
N ALA A 78 7.54 0.55 -8.38
CA ALA A 78 7.00 -0.07 -9.60
C ALA A 78 8.08 -0.81 -10.37
N ARG A 79 9.26 -0.20 -10.50
CA ARG A 79 10.39 -0.83 -11.17
C ARG A 79 10.81 -2.11 -10.46
N GLY A 80 10.90 -2.07 -9.13
CA GLY A 80 11.27 -3.26 -8.35
C GLY A 80 10.24 -4.36 -8.40
N LEU A 81 8.97 -4.02 -8.59
CA LEU A 81 7.89 -4.99 -8.78
C LEU A 81 7.74 -5.44 -10.22
N GLU A 82 8.60 -4.94 -11.11
CA GLU A 82 8.54 -5.21 -12.57
C GLU A 82 7.19 -4.79 -13.16
N LYS A 83 6.65 -3.67 -12.68
CA LYS A 83 5.37 -3.13 -13.11
C LYS A 83 5.52 -1.70 -13.58
N LYS A 84 4.56 -1.24 -14.36
CA LYS A 84 4.50 0.15 -14.82
C LYS A 84 3.64 0.96 -13.86
N LEU A 85 4.15 2.11 -13.44
CA LEU A 85 3.35 3.05 -12.65
C LEU A 85 2.37 3.78 -13.56
N VAL A 86 1.10 3.74 -13.19
CA VAL A 86 0.03 4.48 -13.90
C VAL A 86 -0.66 5.36 -12.86
N VAL A 87 -0.75 6.65 -13.15
CA VAL A 87 -1.44 7.62 -12.29
C VAL A 87 -2.56 8.26 -13.10
N THR A 88 -3.78 8.12 -12.62
CA THR A 88 -4.96 8.67 -13.31
C THR A 88 -5.87 9.37 -12.31
N PHE A 89 -6.63 10.31 -12.81
CA PHE A 89 -7.76 10.89 -12.07
C PHE A 89 -9.04 10.32 -12.65
N GLN A 90 -9.94 9.96 -11.76
CA GLN A 90 -11.24 9.38 -12.14
C GLN A 90 -12.39 10.20 -11.57
#